data_6007319511e1551e1473db68c03dfaf4
#
_entry.id   6007319511e1551e1473db68c03dfaf4
#
_cell.length_a   1.000
_cell.length_b   1.000
_cell.length_c   1.000
_cell.angle_alpha   90.00
_cell.angle_beta   90.00
_cell.angle_gamma   90.00
#
_symmetry.space_group_name_H-M   'P 1'
#
loop_
_entity.id
_entity.type
_entity.pdbx_description
1 polymer ?
#
loop_
_entity_poly.entity_id
_entity_poly.type
_entity_poly.pdbx_seq_one_letter_code
_entity_poly.pdbx_strand_id
1 'polypeptide(L)'
;LGGIQLTSRNESIIQKIKGLLAIANDHKNDEECQTAFVMAQKLMIKYEISSSEILDQKSNETVSKGQVTAHKTLFWWERQLANVIADNFRVTWYYNSKTVEGESKKKRAIIFLGYENDIALAKEMYILAYEVLSFYVSQFVDEYYKVNFLQRERSLTTELKNSYIRGFLSGLNEKFEKQVKEMEQEYGLMVLLPTEVKQAYHEMFEGKKGLSFKLPPIEEVEAYQKGFHDGNRVDYTKSTLDE
;
A
#
# COMPACT_ATOMS: atom_id res chain seq x y z
N LEU A 1 -32.23 -25.22 12.13
CA LEU A 1 -31.67 -25.99 10.99
C LEU A 1 -30.79 -25.11 10.05
N GLY A 2 -30.67 -23.81 10.25
CA GLY A 2 -29.85 -22.90 9.41
C GLY A 2 -28.36 -22.82 9.79
N GLY A 3 -27.95 -23.15 10.99
CA GLY A 3 -26.57 -22.98 11.48
C GLY A 3 -25.55 -23.99 10.93
N ILE A 4 -25.97 -25.20 10.60
CA ILE A 4 -25.05 -26.26 10.16
C ILE A 4 -24.65 -26.12 8.68
N GLN A 5 -25.49 -25.52 7.83
CA GLN A 5 -25.14 -25.29 6.42
C GLN A 5 -24.19 -24.11 6.20
N LEU A 6 -24.20 -23.10 7.08
CA LEU A 6 -23.29 -21.96 7.01
C LEU A 6 -21.85 -22.33 7.40
N THR A 7 -21.69 -23.18 8.43
CA THR A 7 -20.36 -23.66 8.86
C THR A 7 -19.68 -24.54 7.80
N SER A 8 -20.40 -25.46 7.18
CA SER A 8 -19.88 -26.32 6.12
C SER A 8 -19.46 -25.55 4.86
N ARG A 9 -20.19 -24.49 4.52
CA ARG A 9 -19.83 -23.63 3.39
C ARG A 9 -18.59 -22.81 3.66
N ASN A 10 -18.44 -22.27 4.86
CA ASN A 10 -17.25 -21.53 5.26
C ASN A 10 -16.00 -22.43 5.33
N GLU A 11 -16.12 -23.65 5.83
CA GLU A 11 -15.03 -24.64 5.83
C GLU A 11 -14.50 -24.93 4.42
N SER A 12 -15.39 -25.13 3.44
CA SER A 12 -14.99 -25.34 2.04
C SER A 12 -14.25 -24.13 1.46
N ILE A 13 -14.67 -22.91 1.80
CA ILE A 13 -14.04 -21.68 1.35
C ILE A 13 -12.68 -21.49 2.03
N ILE A 14 -12.59 -21.76 3.33
CA ILE A 14 -11.32 -21.74 4.08
C ILE A 14 -10.31 -22.72 3.47
N GLN A 15 -10.72 -23.92 3.11
CA GLN A 15 -9.82 -24.88 2.44
C GLN A 15 -9.36 -24.38 1.06
N LYS A 16 -10.24 -23.73 0.31
CA LYS A 16 -9.87 -23.11 -0.97
C LYS A 16 -8.86 -21.97 -0.79
N ILE A 17 -9.05 -21.13 0.22
CA ILE A 17 -8.12 -20.04 0.54
C ILE A 17 -6.76 -20.62 0.96
N LYS A 18 -6.75 -21.64 1.83
CA LYS A 18 -5.50 -22.35 2.23
C LYS A 18 -4.75 -22.91 1.02
N GLY A 19 -5.46 -23.50 0.05
CA GLY A 19 -4.88 -23.99 -1.20
C GLY A 19 -4.25 -22.86 -2.04
N LEU A 20 -4.94 -21.73 -2.18
CA LEU A 20 -4.41 -20.57 -2.92
C LEU A 20 -3.21 -19.94 -2.23
N LEU A 21 -3.21 -19.81 -0.90
CA LEU A 21 -2.06 -19.32 -0.14
C LEU A 21 -0.86 -20.27 -0.21
N ALA A 22 -1.10 -21.59 -0.29
CA ALA A 22 -0.03 -22.57 -0.49
C ALA A 22 0.62 -22.40 -1.87
N ILE A 23 -0.17 -22.14 -2.92
CA ILE A 23 0.35 -21.82 -4.27
C ILE A 23 1.13 -20.50 -4.24
N ALA A 24 0.58 -19.46 -3.59
CA ALA A 24 1.24 -18.16 -3.46
C ALA A 24 2.61 -18.24 -2.76
N ASN A 25 2.81 -19.20 -1.87
CA ASN A 25 4.06 -19.40 -1.13
C ASN A 25 5.03 -20.39 -1.80
N ASP A 26 4.70 -21.01 -2.93
CA ASP A 26 5.53 -22.06 -3.55
C ASP A 26 6.74 -21.52 -4.36
N HIS A 27 6.86 -20.21 -4.55
CA HIS A 27 8.00 -19.51 -5.18
C HIS A 27 8.53 -20.09 -6.53
N LYS A 28 7.74 -20.92 -7.20
CA LYS A 28 8.16 -21.55 -8.46
C LYS A 28 7.72 -20.79 -9.71
N ASN A 29 6.68 -19.98 -9.59
CA ASN A 29 6.13 -19.20 -10.69
C ASN A 29 5.49 -17.93 -10.15
N ASP A 30 6.13 -16.78 -10.32
CA ASP A 30 5.71 -15.49 -9.75
C ASP A 30 4.31 -15.06 -10.19
N GLU A 31 3.92 -15.25 -11.45
CA GLU A 31 2.59 -14.88 -11.94
C GLU A 31 1.47 -15.73 -11.30
N GLU A 32 1.72 -17.03 -11.16
CA GLU A 32 0.76 -17.95 -10.55
C GLU A 32 0.63 -17.69 -9.04
N CYS A 33 1.75 -17.48 -8.36
CA CYS A 33 1.79 -17.14 -6.93
C CYS A 33 1.02 -15.85 -6.63
N GLN A 34 1.22 -14.83 -7.44
CA GLN A 34 0.55 -13.55 -7.26
C GLN A 34 -0.94 -13.62 -7.58
N THR A 35 -1.31 -14.32 -8.65
CA THR A 35 -2.72 -14.55 -8.99
C THR A 35 -3.43 -15.32 -7.86
N ALA A 36 -2.78 -16.35 -7.33
CA ALA A 36 -3.31 -17.13 -6.21
C ALA A 36 -3.47 -16.28 -4.93
N PHE A 37 -2.50 -15.42 -4.63
CA PHE A 37 -2.56 -14.50 -3.50
C PHE A 37 -3.73 -13.51 -3.61
N VAL A 38 -3.89 -12.86 -4.77
CA VAL A 38 -5.01 -11.96 -5.02
C VAL A 38 -6.36 -12.68 -4.94
N MET A 39 -6.45 -13.91 -5.47
CA MET A 39 -7.66 -14.72 -5.35
C MET A 39 -7.96 -15.12 -3.91
N ALA A 40 -6.93 -15.48 -3.13
CA ALA A 40 -7.09 -15.78 -1.72
C ALA A 40 -7.66 -14.57 -0.97
N GLN A 41 -7.09 -13.40 -1.17
CA GLN A 41 -7.55 -12.16 -0.56
C GLN A 41 -9.00 -11.81 -0.96
N LYS A 42 -9.34 -11.92 -2.24
CA LYS A 42 -10.71 -11.72 -2.72
C LYS A 42 -11.70 -12.65 -2.00
N LEU A 43 -11.33 -13.90 -1.79
CA LEU A 43 -12.18 -14.85 -1.07
C LEU A 43 -12.28 -14.51 0.43
N MET A 44 -11.17 -14.12 1.06
CA MET A 44 -11.16 -13.71 2.47
C MET A 44 -12.10 -12.51 2.69
N ILE A 45 -11.99 -11.50 1.86
CA ILE A 45 -12.85 -10.31 1.90
C ILE A 45 -14.30 -10.71 1.62
N LYS A 46 -14.56 -11.45 0.52
CA LYS A 46 -15.91 -11.86 0.11
C LYS A 46 -16.69 -12.61 1.18
N TYR A 47 -16.02 -13.40 1.98
CA TYR A 47 -16.66 -14.25 2.98
C TYR A 47 -16.37 -13.81 4.41
N GLU A 48 -15.80 -12.61 4.57
CA GLU A 48 -15.41 -12.02 5.86
C GLU A 48 -14.54 -12.97 6.71
N ILE A 49 -13.72 -13.82 6.02
CA ILE A 49 -12.87 -14.79 6.66
C ILE A 49 -11.57 -14.11 7.10
N SER A 50 -11.29 -14.12 8.39
CA SER A 50 -10.04 -13.61 8.93
C SER A 50 -8.88 -14.59 8.68
N SER A 51 -7.66 -14.07 8.63
CA SER A 51 -6.47 -14.91 8.53
C SER A 51 -6.32 -15.86 9.73
N SER A 52 -6.85 -15.48 10.89
CA SER A 52 -6.90 -16.31 12.09
C SER A 52 -7.77 -17.56 11.92
N GLU A 53 -8.89 -17.45 11.22
CA GLU A 53 -9.75 -18.60 10.91
C GLU A 53 -9.08 -19.56 9.94
N ILE A 54 -8.23 -19.04 9.04
CA ILE A 54 -7.49 -19.85 8.07
C ILE A 54 -6.38 -20.66 8.76
N LEU A 55 -5.71 -20.09 9.74
CA LEU A 55 -4.56 -20.68 10.42
C LEU A 55 -4.96 -21.54 11.63
N ASP A 56 -6.27 -21.74 11.90
CA ASP A 56 -6.80 -22.42 13.10
C ASP A 56 -6.23 -21.85 14.42
N GLN A 57 -5.73 -20.63 14.38
CA GLN A 57 -5.27 -19.93 15.57
C GLN A 57 -6.42 -19.09 16.12
N LYS A 58 -6.77 -19.28 17.38
CA LYS A 58 -7.56 -18.32 18.16
C LYS A 58 -6.69 -17.05 18.31
N SER A 59 -6.61 -16.24 17.26
CA SER A 59 -5.98 -14.94 17.40
C SER A 59 -6.98 -14.01 18.09
N ASN A 60 -6.61 -13.53 19.25
CA ASN A 60 -7.11 -12.23 19.68
C ASN A 60 -6.68 -11.26 18.59
N GLU A 61 -7.61 -10.76 17.78
CA GLU A 61 -7.34 -9.68 16.81
C GLU A 61 -6.95 -8.43 17.60
N THR A 62 -5.66 -8.35 17.92
CA THR A 62 -5.10 -7.20 18.63
C THR A 62 -4.60 -6.19 17.63
N VAL A 63 -4.98 -4.92 17.84
CA VAL A 63 -4.46 -3.81 17.03
C VAL A 63 -2.96 -3.68 17.28
N SER A 64 -2.19 -3.84 16.22
CA SER A 64 -0.73 -3.87 16.21
C SER A 64 -0.14 -2.67 15.49
N LYS A 65 1.18 -2.48 15.60
CA LYS A 65 1.95 -1.41 14.94
C LYS A 65 3.06 -2.01 14.12
N GLY A 66 3.13 -1.64 12.84
CA GLY A 66 4.17 -2.09 11.94
C GLY A 66 4.97 -0.94 11.33
N GLN A 67 6.26 -0.85 11.65
CA GLN A 67 7.14 0.12 11.04
C GLN A 67 7.47 -0.28 9.61
N VAL A 68 7.33 0.67 8.65
CA VAL A 68 7.59 0.45 7.23
C VAL A 68 8.92 1.06 6.81
N THR A 69 9.20 2.28 7.26
CA THR A 69 10.43 3.00 6.89
C THR A 69 11.16 3.48 8.13
N ALA A 70 12.50 3.58 8.03
CA ALA A 70 13.35 4.15 9.06
C ALA A 70 14.42 5.02 8.41
N HIS A 71 14.03 6.14 7.82
CA HIS A 71 14.93 7.06 7.15
C HIS A 71 15.25 8.29 8.03
N LYS A 72 16.44 8.87 7.86
CA LYS A 72 16.79 10.14 8.51
C LYS A 72 15.86 11.27 8.10
N THR A 73 15.37 11.23 6.83
CA THR A 73 14.46 12.22 6.27
C THR A 73 13.40 11.49 5.48
N LEU A 74 12.13 11.80 5.76
CA LEU A 74 11.01 11.34 4.93
C LEU A 74 10.73 12.40 3.87
N PHE A 75 10.69 11.96 2.62
CA PHE A 75 10.23 12.80 1.52
C PHE A 75 8.72 13.03 1.62
N TRP A 76 8.24 14.12 1.03
CA TRP A 76 6.82 14.47 1.04
C TRP A 76 5.96 13.35 0.43
N TRP A 77 6.44 12.72 -0.63
CA TRP A 77 5.73 11.70 -1.36
C TRP A 77 5.63 10.35 -0.63
N GLU A 78 6.55 10.03 0.25
CA GLU A 78 6.45 8.82 1.10
C GLU A 78 5.23 8.87 2.01
N ARG A 79 4.86 10.07 2.48
CA ARG A 79 3.65 10.28 3.28
C ARG A 79 2.39 10.15 2.43
N GLN A 80 2.43 10.68 1.21
CA GLN A 80 1.31 10.53 0.28
C GLN A 80 1.13 9.07 -0.15
N LEU A 81 2.21 8.34 -0.36
CA LEU A 81 2.14 6.90 -0.60
C LEU A 81 1.53 6.18 0.60
N ALA A 82 1.89 6.55 1.84
CA ALA A 82 1.28 5.98 3.04
C ALA A 82 -0.23 6.28 3.13
N ASN A 83 -0.69 7.48 2.71
CA ASN A 83 -2.12 7.77 2.59
C ASN A 83 -2.80 6.84 1.59
N VAL A 84 -2.27 6.76 0.37
CA VAL A 84 -2.83 5.88 -0.69
C VAL A 84 -2.96 4.44 -0.23
N ILE A 85 -1.93 3.92 0.46
CA ILE A 85 -1.98 2.56 1.02
C ILE A 85 -3.01 2.47 2.14
N ALA A 86 -3.03 3.40 3.09
CA ALA A 86 -3.95 3.36 4.23
C ALA A 86 -5.42 3.43 3.79
N ASP A 87 -5.73 4.25 2.80
CA ASP A 87 -7.09 4.42 2.28
C ASP A 87 -7.63 3.16 1.59
N ASN A 88 -6.73 2.26 1.14
CA ASN A 88 -7.10 1.10 0.34
C ASN A 88 -6.81 -0.27 1.02
N PHE A 89 -6.17 -0.32 2.20
CA PHE A 89 -5.71 -1.58 2.81
C PHE A 89 -6.06 -1.78 4.29
N ARG A 90 -7.17 -1.23 4.78
CA ARG A 90 -7.71 -1.43 6.15
C ARG A 90 -6.74 -1.08 7.28
N VAL A 91 -5.76 -0.22 7.03
CA VAL A 91 -4.83 0.30 8.02
C VAL A 91 -4.94 1.81 8.12
N THR A 92 -4.49 2.37 9.21
CA THR A 92 -4.17 3.80 9.29
C THR A 92 -2.69 3.96 9.53
N TRP A 93 -2.18 5.18 9.43
CA TRP A 93 -0.76 5.42 9.61
C TRP A 93 -0.46 6.68 10.39
N TYR A 94 0.71 6.71 10.97
CA TYR A 94 1.27 7.90 11.57
C TYR A 94 2.79 7.92 11.38
N TYR A 95 3.40 9.08 11.55
CA TYR A 95 4.83 9.10 11.58
C TYR A 95 5.36 9.28 13.00
N ASN A 96 6.46 8.61 13.29
CA ASN A 96 7.17 8.73 14.55
C ASN A 96 8.55 9.33 14.30
N SER A 97 8.98 10.22 15.21
CA SER A 97 10.30 10.82 15.17
C SER A 97 10.98 10.53 16.50
N LYS A 98 11.90 9.57 16.48
CA LYS A 98 12.68 9.21 17.68
C LYS A 98 14.14 9.66 17.53
N THR A 99 14.69 10.22 18.59
CA THR A 99 16.13 10.39 18.73
C THR A 99 16.72 9.03 19.07
N VAL A 100 17.68 8.55 18.29
CA VAL A 100 18.41 7.32 18.60
C VAL A 100 19.54 7.70 19.56
N GLU A 101 19.66 6.93 20.62
CA GLU A 101 20.69 7.15 21.63
C GLU A 101 22.09 7.11 20.98
N GLY A 102 22.89 8.14 21.17
CA GLY A 102 24.19 8.30 20.49
C GLY A 102 24.19 8.97 19.12
N GLU A 103 23.02 9.28 18.54
CA GLU A 103 22.92 10.03 17.28
C GLU A 103 22.34 11.43 17.51
N SER A 104 22.96 12.44 16.88
CA SER A 104 22.50 13.84 16.95
C SER A 104 21.24 14.12 16.10
N LYS A 105 20.81 13.19 15.26
CA LYS A 105 19.68 13.37 14.33
C LYS A 105 18.53 12.41 14.64
N LYS A 106 17.33 12.96 14.63
CA LYS A 106 16.08 12.18 14.77
C LYS A 106 15.86 11.31 13.54
N LYS A 107 15.63 10.02 13.74
CA LYS A 107 15.11 9.13 12.68
C LYS A 107 13.59 9.27 12.60
N ARG A 108 13.07 9.35 11.39
CA ARG A 108 11.62 9.42 11.11
C ARG A 108 11.19 8.11 10.51
N ALA A 109 10.05 7.60 10.95
CA ALA A 109 9.49 6.36 10.46
C ALA A 109 8.00 6.52 10.17
N ILE A 110 7.54 5.90 9.08
CA ILE A 110 6.13 5.64 8.82
C ILE A 110 5.75 4.36 9.54
N ILE A 111 4.65 4.40 10.28
CA ILE A 111 4.15 3.29 11.08
C ILE A 111 2.70 3.06 10.68
N PHE A 112 2.37 1.85 10.24
CA PHE A 112 0.99 1.41 10.04
C PHE A 112 0.42 0.89 11.36
N LEU A 113 -0.86 1.19 11.58
CA LEU A 113 -1.69 0.71 12.68
C LEU A 113 -2.87 -0.05 12.09
N GLY A 114 -3.07 -1.27 12.51
CA GLY A 114 -4.11 -2.17 12.00
C GLY A 114 -4.01 -3.54 12.65
N TYR A 115 -4.71 -4.51 12.10
CA TYR A 115 -4.48 -5.90 12.43
C TYR A 115 -3.18 -6.40 11.77
N GLU A 116 -2.54 -7.40 12.36
CA GLU A 116 -1.21 -7.85 11.96
C GLU A 116 -1.12 -8.21 10.46
N ASN A 117 -2.13 -8.90 9.94
CA ASN A 117 -2.18 -9.30 8.54
C ASN A 117 -2.43 -8.12 7.59
N ASP A 118 -3.31 -7.18 7.98
CA ASP A 118 -3.56 -5.96 7.21
C ASP A 118 -2.29 -5.09 7.15
N ILE A 119 -1.55 -5.02 8.27
CA ILE A 119 -0.25 -4.33 8.33
C ILE A 119 0.77 -5.01 7.42
N ALA A 120 0.88 -6.35 7.46
CA ALA A 120 1.83 -7.09 6.64
C ALA A 120 1.60 -6.80 5.16
N LEU A 121 0.34 -6.90 4.71
CA LEU A 121 -0.04 -6.60 3.34
C LEU A 121 0.24 -5.14 2.97
N ALA A 122 -0.20 -4.19 3.81
CA ALA A 122 0.02 -2.77 3.57
C ALA A 122 1.52 -2.42 3.47
N LYS A 123 2.38 -3.09 4.24
CA LYS A 123 3.84 -2.94 4.18
C LYS A 123 4.41 -3.43 2.86
N GLU A 124 4.01 -4.62 2.41
CA GLU A 124 4.46 -5.18 1.13
C GLU A 124 4.05 -4.27 -0.02
N MET A 125 2.80 -3.83 -0.06
CA MET A 125 2.30 -2.92 -1.08
C MET A 125 2.99 -1.55 -1.05
N TYR A 126 3.30 -1.04 0.15
CA TYR A 126 4.05 0.20 0.28
C TYR A 126 5.48 0.07 -0.27
N ILE A 127 6.19 -1.00 0.09
CA ILE A 127 7.57 -1.24 -0.35
C ILE A 127 7.60 -1.39 -1.87
N LEU A 128 6.73 -2.21 -2.44
CA LEU A 128 6.63 -2.42 -3.88
C LEU A 128 6.32 -1.10 -4.61
N ALA A 129 5.33 -0.35 -4.16
CA ALA A 129 4.99 0.92 -4.78
C ALA A 129 6.11 1.97 -4.65
N TYR A 130 6.87 1.95 -3.54
CA TYR A 130 8.05 2.80 -3.33
C TYR A 130 9.15 2.48 -4.35
N GLU A 131 9.46 1.21 -4.56
CA GLU A 131 10.49 0.75 -5.49
C GLU A 131 10.12 1.07 -6.93
N VAL A 132 8.89 0.73 -7.32
CA VAL A 132 8.35 1.00 -8.65
C VAL A 132 8.36 2.52 -8.93
N LEU A 133 7.86 3.35 -8.02
CA LEU A 133 7.87 4.80 -8.18
C LEU A 133 9.30 5.34 -8.31
N SER A 134 10.22 4.87 -7.48
CA SER A 134 11.62 5.31 -7.49
C SER A 134 12.31 4.97 -8.81
N PHE A 135 12.03 3.80 -9.35
CA PHE A 135 12.54 3.37 -10.65
C PHE A 135 11.98 4.23 -11.78
N TYR A 136 10.66 4.32 -11.89
CA TYR A 136 10.01 5.03 -13.01
C TYR A 136 10.30 6.55 -13.00
N VAL A 137 10.35 7.20 -11.84
CA VAL A 137 10.70 8.63 -11.79
C VAL A 137 12.13 8.88 -12.23
N SER A 138 13.06 7.97 -11.92
CA SER A 138 14.44 8.08 -12.37
C SER A 138 14.54 7.92 -13.88
N GLN A 139 13.92 6.87 -14.41
CA GLN A 139 13.88 6.59 -15.84
C GLN A 139 13.25 7.74 -16.63
N PHE A 140 12.10 8.25 -16.17
CA PHE A 140 11.43 9.38 -16.82
C PHE A 140 12.31 10.62 -16.91
N VAL A 141 12.99 10.99 -15.81
CA VAL A 141 13.86 12.17 -15.81
C VAL A 141 15.06 11.98 -16.75
N ASP A 142 15.67 10.78 -16.75
CA ASP A 142 16.79 10.49 -17.64
C ASP A 142 16.39 10.55 -19.10
N GLU A 143 15.24 9.98 -19.44
CA GLU A 143 14.67 10.02 -20.80
C GLU A 143 14.31 11.43 -21.23
N TYR A 144 13.70 12.24 -20.34
CA TYR A 144 13.33 13.63 -20.62
C TYR A 144 14.55 14.45 -21.05
N TYR A 145 15.64 14.40 -20.31
CA TYR A 145 16.86 15.13 -20.64
C TYR A 145 17.52 14.63 -21.93
N LYS A 146 17.48 13.32 -22.16
CA LYS A 146 18.04 12.68 -23.37
C LYS A 146 17.26 13.07 -24.62
N VAL A 147 15.95 12.98 -24.59
CA VAL A 147 15.07 13.25 -25.76
C VAL A 147 15.09 14.74 -26.13
N ASN A 148 15.11 15.61 -25.14
CA ASN A 148 15.12 17.07 -25.37
C ASN A 148 16.51 17.66 -25.57
N PHE A 149 17.57 16.84 -25.56
CA PHE A 149 18.97 17.29 -25.71
C PHE A 149 19.36 18.41 -24.71
N LEU A 150 18.80 18.36 -23.48
CA LEU A 150 19.03 19.35 -22.44
C LEU A 150 20.16 18.95 -21.50
N GLN A 151 20.88 19.94 -21.00
CA GLN A 151 21.78 19.73 -19.86
C GLN A 151 20.97 19.66 -18.57
N ARG A 152 21.40 18.82 -17.63
CA ARG A 152 20.70 18.67 -16.35
C ARG A 152 20.77 19.94 -15.52
N GLU A 153 19.60 20.46 -15.19
CA GLU A 153 19.41 21.58 -14.29
C GLU A 153 18.67 21.12 -13.03
N ARG A 154 19.12 21.58 -11.87
CA ARG A 154 18.57 21.14 -10.58
C ARG A 154 17.12 21.56 -10.38
N SER A 155 16.76 22.80 -10.79
CA SER A 155 15.40 23.32 -10.66
C SER A 155 14.43 22.47 -11.47
N LEU A 156 14.67 22.40 -12.79
CA LEU A 156 13.87 21.61 -13.72
C LEU A 156 13.77 20.13 -13.31
N THR A 157 14.89 19.53 -12.87
CA THR A 157 14.87 18.16 -12.36
C THR A 157 13.93 17.99 -11.16
N THR A 158 13.87 18.97 -10.27
CA THR A 158 12.99 18.94 -9.09
C THR A 158 11.53 19.10 -9.51
N GLU A 159 11.23 20.00 -10.41
CA GLU A 159 9.90 20.27 -10.97
C GLU A 159 9.34 19.04 -11.69
N LEU A 160 10.15 18.45 -12.58
CA LEU A 160 9.83 17.20 -13.27
C LEU A 160 9.53 16.06 -12.29
N LYS A 161 10.43 15.83 -11.32
CA LYS A 161 10.23 14.77 -10.30
C LYS A 161 8.97 15.00 -9.48
N ASN A 162 8.76 16.20 -8.98
CA ASN A 162 7.60 16.51 -8.15
C ASN A 162 6.29 16.32 -8.92
N SER A 163 6.23 16.82 -10.16
CA SER A 163 5.04 16.71 -11.00
C SER A 163 4.77 15.26 -11.37
N TYR A 164 5.79 14.52 -11.79
CA TYR A 164 5.67 13.09 -12.11
C TYR A 164 5.21 12.26 -10.92
N ILE A 165 5.82 12.42 -9.75
CA ILE A 165 5.48 11.69 -8.54
C ILE A 165 4.04 11.99 -8.12
N ARG A 166 3.59 13.24 -8.20
CA ARG A 166 2.19 13.60 -7.93
C ARG A 166 1.24 12.88 -8.87
N GLY A 167 1.56 12.86 -10.16
CA GLY A 167 0.80 12.12 -11.15
C GLY A 167 0.74 10.64 -10.83
N PHE A 168 1.89 10.03 -10.59
CA PHE A 168 1.99 8.60 -10.28
C PHE A 168 1.15 8.19 -9.08
N LEU A 169 1.24 8.93 -7.98
CA LEU A 169 0.45 8.64 -6.77
C LEU A 169 -1.05 8.83 -6.99
N SER A 170 -1.45 9.81 -7.82
CA SER A 170 -2.85 9.98 -8.20
C SER A 170 -3.36 8.82 -9.06
N GLY A 171 -2.58 8.39 -10.05
CA GLY A 171 -2.92 7.24 -10.90
C GLY A 171 -2.97 5.92 -10.13
N LEU A 172 -2.04 5.73 -9.19
CA LEU A 172 -2.03 4.58 -8.29
C LEU A 172 -3.28 4.54 -7.40
N ASN A 173 -3.63 5.69 -6.81
CA ASN A 173 -4.83 5.79 -5.96
C ASN A 173 -6.10 5.49 -6.77
N GLU A 174 -6.25 6.05 -7.97
CA GLU A 174 -7.38 5.76 -8.84
C GLU A 174 -7.49 4.27 -9.17
N LYS A 175 -6.37 3.61 -9.46
CA LYS A 175 -6.33 2.17 -9.70
C LYS A 175 -6.84 1.38 -8.50
N PHE A 176 -6.35 1.68 -7.30
CA PHE A 176 -6.79 1.00 -6.08
C PHE A 176 -8.26 1.27 -5.77
N GLU A 177 -8.72 2.53 -5.88
CA GLU A 177 -10.12 2.86 -5.69
C GLU A 177 -11.04 2.12 -6.67
N LYS A 178 -10.60 1.97 -7.93
CA LYS A 178 -11.34 1.20 -8.93
C LYS A 178 -11.43 -0.27 -8.54
N GLN A 179 -10.33 -0.87 -8.09
CA GLN A 179 -10.31 -2.25 -7.61
C GLN A 179 -11.23 -2.45 -6.39
N VAL A 180 -11.19 -1.52 -5.42
CA VAL A 180 -12.09 -1.54 -4.26
C VAL A 180 -13.54 -1.46 -4.69
N LYS A 181 -13.90 -0.54 -5.60
CA LYS A 181 -15.27 -0.40 -6.12
C LYS A 181 -15.74 -1.63 -6.90
N GLU A 182 -14.88 -2.24 -7.69
CA GLU A 182 -15.20 -3.50 -8.39
C GLU A 182 -15.48 -4.62 -7.39
N MET A 183 -14.68 -4.73 -6.32
CA MET A 183 -14.89 -5.69 -5.25
C MET A 183 -16.19 -5.40 -4.47
N GLU A 184 -16.48 -4.13 -4.19
CA GLU A 184 -17.72 -3.72 -3.53
C GLU A 184 -18.95 -4.10 -4.37
N GLN A 185 -18.93 -3.83 -5.68
CA GLN A 185 -20.03 -4.15 -6.59
C GLN A 185 -20.19 -5.66 -6.80
N GLU A 186 -19.09 -6.39 -6.93
CA GLU A 186 -19.11 -7.83 -7.19
C GLU A 186 -19.46 -8.65 -5.94
N TYR A 187 -19.02 -8.21 -4.77
CA TYR A 187 -19.07 -8.98 -3.51
C TYR A 187 -19.86 -8.31 -2.37
N GLY A 188 -20.31 -7.07 -2.55
CA GLY A 188 -21.04 -6.31 -1.53
C GLY A 188 -20.18 -5.91 -0.31
N LEU A 189 -18.86 -5.83 -0.46
CA LEU A 189 -17.93 -5.61 0.62
C LEU A 189 -17.22 -4.27 0.49
N MET A 190 -17.31 -3.44 1.50
CA MET A 190 -16.54 -2.22 1.62
C MET A 190 -15.21 -2.52 2.34
N VAL A 191 -14.11 -2.05 1.75
CA VAL A 191 -12.82 -2.03 2.45
C VAL A 191 -12.86 -0.89 3.47
N LEU A 192 -13.44 -1.16 4.63
CA LEU A 192 -13.54 -0.19 5.71
C LEU A 192 -12.42 -0.39 6.72
N LEU A 193 -11.86 0.72 7.17
CA LEU A 193 -10.95 0.68 8.31
C LEU A 193 -11.71 0.15 9.55
N PRO A 194 -11.24 -0.92 10.21
CA PRO A 194 -11.91 -1.49 11.37
C PRO A 194 -12.14 -0.48 12.48
N THR A 195 -13.28 -0.60 13.16
CA THR A 195 -13.67 0.35 14.21
C THR A 195 -12.66 0.39 15.35
N GLU A 196 -12.12 -0.76 15.71
CA GLU A 196 -11.11 -0.93 16.76
C GLU A 196 -9.81 -0.20 16.39
N VAL A 197 -9.42 -0.25 15.12
CA VAL A 197 -8.24 0.46 14.60
C VAL A 197 -8.47 1.98 14.64
N LYS A 198 -9.67 2.44 14.24
CA LYS A 198 -10.06 3.86 14.34
C LYS A 198 -10.01 4.35 15.77
N GLN A 199 -10.57 3.57 16.70
CA GLN A 199 -10.61 3.90 18.12
C GLN A 199 -9.19 3.94 18.70
N ALA A 200 -8.37 2.94 18.46
CA ALA A 200 -6.98 2.90 18.92
C ALA A 200 -6.16 4.08 18.37
N TYR A 201 -6.37 4.47 17.11
CA TYR A 201 -5.74 5.65 16.52
C TYR A 201 -6.20 6.94 17.23
N HIS A 202 -7.51 7.07 17.47
CA HIS A 202 -8.07 8.24 18.15
C HIS A 202 -7.51 8.39 19.57
N GLU A 203 -7.50 7.31 20.36
CA GLU A 203 -6.95 7.29 21.71
C GLU A 203 -5.45 7.68 21.75
N MET A 204 -4.68 7.21 20.78
CA MET A 204 -3.24 7.53 20.67
C MET A 204 -2.97 9.01 20.38
N PHE A 205 -3.88 9.68 19.69
CA PHE A 205 -3.70 11.05 19.20
C PHE A 205 -4.71 12.04 19.77
N GLU A 206 -5.48 11.64 20.75
CA GLU A 206 -6.42 12.52 21.44
C GLU A 206 -5.71 13.79 21.96
N GLY A 207 -6.29 14.96 21.66
CA GLY A 207 -5.72 16.25 22.01
C GLY A 207 -4.45 16.67 21.25
N LYS A 208 -3.93 15.85 20.34
CA LYS A 208 -2.77 16.21 19.51
C LYS A 208 -3.23 16.88 18.21
N LYS A 209 -2.53 17.94 17.81
CA LYS A 209 -2.80 18.57 16.52
C LYS A 209 -2.29 17.69 15.39
N GLY A 210 -3.14 17.44 14.38
CA GLY A 210 -2.75 16.80 13.14
C GLY A 210 -1.67 17.61 12.41
N LEU A 211 -0.77 16.92 11.72
CA LEU A 211 0.25 17.56 10.92
C LEU A 211 -0.27 17.77 9.50
N SER A 212 -0.30 19.02 9.08
CA SER A 212 -0.58 19.39 7.70
C SER A 212 0.72 19.39 6.89
N PHE A 213 0.72 18.73 5.75
CA PHE A 213 1.84 18.72 4.81
C PHE A 213 1.42 19.39 3.51
N LYS A 214 2.20 20.42 3.12
CA LYS A 214 1.98 21.05 1.84
C LYS A 214 2.62 20.21 0.73
N LEU A 215 1.83 19.89 -0.28
CA LEU A 215 2.33 19.21 -1.47
C LEU A 215 3.05 20.23 -2.38
N PRO A 216 4.13 19.84 -3.09
CA PRO A 216 4.73 20.69 -4.10
C PRO A 216 3.74 20.97 -5.23
N PRO A 217 3.82 22.11 -5.90
CA PRO A 217 2.96 22.41 -7.05
C PRO A 217 3.23 21.44 -8.22
N ILE A 218 2.27 21.37 -9.14
CA ILE A 218 2.45 20.72 -10.43
C ILE A 218 2.93 21.83 -11.39
N GLU A 219 4.22 21.84 -11.68
CA GLU A 219 4.86 22.84 -12.56
C GLU A 219 4.98 22.28 -13.97
N GLU A 220 5.17 20.98 -14.11
CA GLU A 220 5.33 20.25 -15.37
C GLU A 220 4.13 19.33 -15.63
N VAL A 221 3.16 19.82 -16.43
CA VAL A 221 1.89 19.11 -16.68
C VAL A 221 2.10 17.79 -17.41
N GLU A 222 3.01 17.77 -18.41
CA GLU A 222 3.33 16.54 -19.15
C GLU A 222 3.95 15.47 -18.25
N ALA A 223 4.83 15.87 -17.33
CA ALA A 223 5.40 14.98 -16.33
C ALA A 223 4.32 14.40 -15.41
N TYR A 224 3.36 15.24 -15.00
CA TYR A 224 2.22 14.77 -14.20
C TYR A 224 1.37 13.75 -14.97
N GLN A 225 1.01 14.03 -16.22
CA GLN A 225 0.21 13.13 -17.05
C GLN A 225 0.91 11.79 -17.28
N LYS A 226 2.20 11.83 -17.57
CA LYS A 226 3.01 10.63 -17.73
C LYS A 226 3.05 9.80 -16.44
N GLY A 227 3.31 10.46 -15.31
CA GLY A 227 3.29 9.81 -14.00
C GLY A 227 1.93 9.19 -13.68
N PHE A 228 0.83 9.90 -13.93
CA PHE A 228 -0.53 9.41 -13.71
C PHE A 228 -0.80 8.13 -14.53
N HIS A 229 -0.44 8.16 -15.81
CA HIS A 229 -0.60 7.00 -16.68
C HIS A 229 0.24 5.80 -16.20
N ASP A 230 1.48 6.04 -15.80
CA ASP A 230 2.35 4.98 -15.31
C ASP A 230 1.84 4.41 -13.97
N GLY A 231 1.43 5.25 -13.03
CA GLY A 231 0.85 4.82 -11.76
C GLY A 231 -0.44 4.01 -11.90
N ASN A 232 -1.30 4.37 -12.86
CA ASN A 232 -2.54 3.65 -13.15
C ASN A 232 -2.29 2.29 -13.86
N ARG A 233 -1.18 2.16 -14.59
CA ARG A 233 -0.83 0.96 -15.37
C ARG A 233 0.05 -0.04 -14.61
N VAL A 234 0.71 0.38 -13.54
CA VAL A 234 1.61 -0.53 -12.80
C VAL A 234 0.89 -1.82 -12.50
N ASP A 235 1.45 -2.90 -13.03
CA ASP A 235 0.99 -4.24 -12.69
C ASP A 235 1.74 -4.70 -11.44
N TYR A 236 1.08 -4.57 -10.29
CA TYR A 236 1.63 -5.02 -9.01
C TYR A 236 1.68 -6.53 -8.88
N THR A 237 1.32 -7.23 -9.94
CA THR A 237 1.40 -8.69 -10.03
C THR A 237 2.69 -9.16 -10.70
N LYS A 238 3.53 -8.26 -11.22
CA LYS A 238 4.82 -8.60 -11.84
C LYS A 238 5.97 -8.08 -11.01
N SER A 239 6.91 -8.96 -10.68
CA SER A 239 8.18 -8.55 -10.08
C SER A 239 8.95 -7.66 -11.07
N THR A 240 9.45 -6.50 -10.62
CA THR A 240 10.26 -5.59 -11.43
C THR A 240 11.72 -6.08 -11.56
N LEU A 241 12.02 -7.28 -11.08
CA LEU A 241 13.38 -7.83 -11.04
C LEU A 241 13.71 -8.78 -12.21
N ASP A 242 12.77 -9.01 -13.12
CA ASP A 242 12.92 -9.94 -14.24
C ASP A 242 13.07 -9.27 -15.61
N GLU A 243 13.66 -8.06 -15.68
CA GLU A 243 14.14 -7.45 -16.92
C GLU A 243 15.64 -7.16 -16.88
#